data_c46792484f7533ecd6c3952da4c92534
#
_entry.id   c46792484f7533ecd6c3952da4c92534
#
_cell.length_a   1.000
_cell.length_b   1.000
_cell.length_c   1.000
_cell.angle_alpha   90.00
_cell.angle_beta   90.00
_cell.angle_gamma   90.00
#
_symmetry.space_group_name_H-M   'P 1'
#
loop_
_entity.id
_entity.type
_entity.pdbx_description
1 polymer ?
#
loop_
_entity_poly.entity_id
_entity_poly.type
_entity_poly.pdbx_seq_one_letter_code
_entity_poly.pdbx_strand_id
1 'polypeptide(L)'
;MLAKPTKAITEVLDRFEGQKFTCEYKYDGERAQIHYVAKDSNQELSQETAGAAREAADGVASIFSRNSEDLSRKYPDILAKLHSWVKNDTKSFVLDCETVAWDVSEKKVLPFQQLMTRKKKDVKLEDVKVKVCVFAFDLLYLNGMPVVEKSLRERRELLQQSFAPVEGEFAFATFMDGQELDEIQLFLDESVKASCEGLMVKMLDGTESGYEPSKRSRNWLKVRRTRLINLLLSLLISRPDRISRSRRTTSLALEIH
;
A
#
# COMPACT_ATOMS: atom_id res chain seq x y z
N MET A 1 0.58 9.09 8.41
CA MET A 1 -0.41 8.20 9.06
C MET A 1 0.12 6.77 9.16
N LEU A 2 -0.21 6.01 10.20
CA LEU A 2 0.26 4.63 10.42
C LEU A 2 -0.92 3.70 10.66
N ALA A 3 -0.88 2.47 10.06
CA ALA A 3 -1.94 1.49 10.21
C ALA A 3 -1.81 0.66 11.49
N LYS A 4 -2.97 0.25 12.07
CA LYS A 4 -3.06 -0.76 13.12
C LYS A 4 -3.05 -2.18 12.52
N PRO A 5 -2.32 -3.15 13.10
CA PRO A 5 -2.47 -4.55 12.71
C PRO A 5 -3.83 -5.08 13.20
N THR A 6 -4.49 -5.90 12.38
CA THR A 6 -5.67 -6.68 12.76
C THR A 6 -5.35 -8.16 12.84
N LYS A 7 -6.16 -8.91 13.57
CA LYS A 7 -6.00 -10.37 13.73
C LYS A 7 -6.80 -11.14 12.68
N ALA A 8 -7.94 -10.60 12.24
CA ALA A 8 -8.84 -11.25 11.29
C ALA A 8 -9.58 -10.20 10.44
N ILE A 9 -10.13 -10.64 9.29
CA ILE A 9 -10.98 -9.79 8.43
C ILE A 9 -12.28 -9.41 9.16
N THR A 10 -12.83 -10.30 9.99
CA THR A 10 -14.02 -10.02 10.81
C THR A 10 -13.82 -8.80 11.72
N GLU A 11 -12.62 -8.61 12.30
CA GLU A 11 -12.29 -7.41 13.08
C GLU A 11 -12.36 -6.13 12.23
N VAL A 12 -12.11 -6.22 10.92
CA VAL A 12 -12.27 -5.11 9.98
C VAL A 12 -13.74 -4.77 9.81
N LEU A 13 -14.58 -5.78 9.55
CA LEU A 13 -16.03 -5.61 9.36
C LEU A 13 -16.69 -5.03 10.61
N ASP A 14 -16.39 -5.58 11.79
CA ASP A 14 -16.90 -5.09 13.07
C ASP A 14 -16.51 -3.62 13.30
N ARG A 15 -15.29 -3.25 12.90
CA ARG A 15 -14.77 -1.89 13.13
C ARG A 15 -15.35 -0.85 12.19
N PHE A 16 -15.64 -1.24 10.95
CA PHE A 16 -16.18 -0.36 9.92
C PHE A 16 -17.68 -0.60 9.70
N GLU A 17 -18.34 -1.23 10.65
CA GLU A 17 -19.79 -1.47 10.57
C GLU A 17 -20.55 -0.17 10.24
N GLY A 18 -21.37 -0.22 9.17
CA GLY A 18 -22.10 0.94 8.67
C GLY A 18 -21.26 2.03 8.00
N GLN A 19 -19.94 1.85 7.86
CA GLN A 19 -19.04 2.80 7.24
C GLN A 19 -18.53 2.28 5.89
N LYS A 20 -18.30 3.20 4.93
CA LYS A 20 -17.64 2.85 3.68
C LYS A 20 -16.13 2.79 3.86
N PHE A 21 -15.53 1.70 3.43
CA PHE A 21 -14.09 1.50 3.45
C PHE A 21 -13.58 0.96 2.11
N THR A 22 -12.27 0.99 1.94
CA THR A 22 -11.56 0.45 0.79
C THR A 22 -10.46 -0.48 1.25
N CYS A 23 -10.22 -1.54 0.49
CA CYS A 23 -9.07 -2.41 0.64
C CYS A 23 -8.05 -2.07 -0.43
N GLU A 24 -6.79 -1.87 -0.08
CA GLU A 24 -5.69 -1.62 -0.99
C GLU A 24 -4.61 -2.68 -0.83
N TYR A 25 -3.90 -3.03 -1.91
CA TYR A 25 -2.74 -3.90 -1.82
C TYR A 25 -1.69 -3.30 -0.90
N LYS A 26 -1.22 -4.11 0.05
CA LYS A 26 -0.11 -3.75 0.91
C LYS A 26 1.19 -4.21 0.26
N TYR A 27 1.78 -3.32 -0.50
CA TYR A 27 3.07 -3.57 -1.15
C TYR A 27 4.18 -3.76 -0.10
N ASP A 28 5.15 -4.59 -0.44
CA ASP A 28 6.35 -4.82 0.37
C ASP A 28 7.52 -4.02 -0.21
N GLY A 29 7.64 -2.77 0.21
CA GLY A 29 8.59 -1.80 -0.32
C GLY A 29 9.11 -0.83 0.73
N GLU A 30 9.62 0.29 0.28
CA GLU A 30 10.01 1.41 1.10
C GLU A 30 9.04 2.57 0.91
N ARG A 31 8.33 2.93 1.96
CA ARG A 31 7.41 4.07 1.92
C ARG A 31 8.18 5.35 1.64
N ALA A 32 7.70 6.09 0.67
CA ALA A 32 8.27 7.36 0.27
C ALA A 32 7.20 8.46 0.22
N GLN A 33 7.61 9.67 0.61
CA GLN A 33 6.83 10.88 0.42
C GLN A 33 7.57 11.75 -0.60
N ILE A 34 6.94 12.00 -1.75
CA ILE A 34 7.54 12.78 -2.84
C ILE A 34 6.95 14.18 -2.81
N HIS A 35 7.82 15.18 -2.66
CA HIS A 35 7.50 16.59 -2.75
C HIS A 35 8.01 17.12 -4.08
N TYR A 36 7.18 17.87 -4.80
CA TYR A 36 7.53 18.42 -6.11
C TYR A 36 6.96 19.81 -6.30
N VAL A 37 7.73 20.67 -6.94
CA VAL A 37 7.31 22.00 -7.43
C VAL A 37 7.87 22.20 -8.84
N ALA A 38 6.98 22.53 -9.79
CA ALA A 38 7.35 22.84 -11.17
C ALA A 38 8.10 24.18 -11.28
N LYS A 39 9.00 24.30 -12.26
CA LYS A 39 9.77 25.53 -12.51
C LYS A 39 8.91 26.75 -12.85
N ASP A 40 7.78 26.52 -13.49
CA ASP A 40 6.80 27.54 -13.88
C ASP A 40 5.76 27.82 -12.80
N SER A 41 5.93 27.27 -11.61
CA SER A 41 5.08 27.51 -10.46
C SER A 41 5.54 28.74 -9.67
N ASN A 42 4.57 29.48 -9.11
CA ASN A 42 4.83 30.55 -8.14
C ASN A 42 5.02 30.01 -6.69
N GLN A 43 5.18 28.71 -6.55
CA GLN A 43 5.32 28.02 -5.26
C GLN A 43 6.76 27.57 -5.05
N GLU A 44 7.13 27.43 -3.78
CA GLU A 44 8.44 26.96 -3.37
C GLU A 44 8.29 25.75 -2.42
N LEU A 45 9.30 24.91 -2.39
CA LEU A 45 9.42 23.89 -1.33
C LEU A 45 9.62 24.59 0.00
N SER A 46 9.06 24.05 1.08
CA SER A 46 9.30 24.58 2.43
C SER A 46 10.80 24.55 2.75
N GLN A 47 11.24 25.45 3.65
CA GLN A 47 12.66 25.52 4.06
C GLN A 47 13.19 24.16 4.56
N GLU A 48 12.34 23.37 5.23
CA GLU A 48 12.69 22.04 5.76
C GLU A 48 12.95 21.02 4.62
N THR A 49 12.25 21.14 3.50
CA THR A 49 12.38 20.23 2.36
C THR A 49 13.37 20.72 1.30
N ALA A 50 13.64 22.03 1.25
CA ALA A 50 14.55 22.65 0.28
C ALA A 50 15.98 22.11 0.37
N GLY A 51 16.47 21.78 1.56
CA GLY A 51 17.80 21.18 1.76
C GLY A 51 18.00 19.81 1.10
N ALA A 52 16.90 19.03 0.95
CA ALA A 52 16.88 17.76 0.26
C ALA A 52 16.49 17.86 -1.23
N ALA A 53 16.12 19.06 -1.70
CA ALA A 53 15.66 19.28 -3.06
C ALA A 53 16.74 18.95 -4.11
N ARG A 54 16.31 18.31 -5.18
CA ARG A 54 17.14 17.99 -6.35
C ARG A 54 16.41 18.41 -7.61
N GLU A 55 17.17 18.64 -8.66
CA GLU A 55 16.58 18.89 -9.97
C GLU A 55 15.79 17.66 -10.42
N ALA A 56 14.54 17.90 -10.80
CA ALA A 56 13.72 17.02 -11.59
C ALA A 56 13.51 17.68 -12.96
N ALA A 57 13.21 16.93 -14.02
CA ALA A 57 13.25 17.46 -15.40
C ALA A 57 12.60 18.84 -15.57
N ASP A 58 11.38 19.04 -15.02
CA ASP A 58 10.61 20.28 -15.17
C ASP A 58 10.38 21.01 -13.82
N GLY A 59 11.20 20.74 -12.81
CA GLY A 59 11.01 21.30 -11.48
C GLY A 59 12.11 20.92 -10.51
N VAL A 60 11.77 21.02 -9.23
CA VAL A 60 12.57 20.55 -8.10
C VAL A 60 11.75 19.59 -7.27
N ALA A 61 12.40 18.53 -6.77
CA ALA A 61 11.73 17.53 -5.96
C ALA A 61 12.62 17.04 -4.81
N SER A 62 11.99 16.53 -3.78
CA SER A 62 12.62 15.81 -2.67
C SER A 62 11.82 14.58 -2.30
N ILE A 63 12.51 13.55 -1.84
CA ILE A 63 11.91 12.28 -1.44
C ILE A 63 12.30 11.99 0.00
N PHE A 64 11.33 11.72 0.85
CA PHE A 64 11.53 11.41 2.27
C PHE A 64 11.02 10.02 2.61
N SER A 65 11.74 9.33 3.51
CA SER A 65 11.29 8.09 4.10
C SER A 65 10.14 8.32 5.09
N ARG A 66 9.55 7.21 5.56
CA ARG A 66 8.56 7.23 6.63
C ARG A 66 9.00 7.98 7.90
N ASN A 67 10.31 8.02 8.16
CA ASN A 67 10.92 8.66 9.33
C ASN A 67 11.51 10.03 8.98
N SER A 68 11.12 10.63 7.85
CA SER A 68 11.61 11.92 7.36
C SER A 68 13.11 11.95 7.01
N GLU A 69 13.71 10.79 6.68
CA GLU A 69 15.07 10.71 6.17
C GLU A 69 15.10 11.07 4.69
N ASP A 70 16.11 11.83 4.24
CA ASP A 70 16.28 12.19 2.82
C ASP A 70 16.65 10.97 1.97
N LEU A 71 15.74 10.56 1.10
CA LEU A 71 15.91 9.50 0.12
C LEU A 71 16.20 10.02 -1.31
N SER A 72 16.27 11.35 -1.52
CA SER A 72 16.42 11.93 -2.85
C SER A 72 17.70 11.44 -3.56
N ARG A 73 18.77 11.22 -2.79
CA ARG A 73 20.05 10.67 -3.32
C ARG A 73 20.02 9.16 -3.59
N LYS A 74 19.05 8.46 -3.04
CA LYS A 74 18.87 7.02 -3.24
C LYS A 74 18.06 6.73 -4.52
N TYR A 75 17.16 7.64 -4.90
CA TYR A 75 16.20 7.46 -5.97
C TYR A 75 16.30 8.51 -7.08
N PRO A 76 17.48 8.71 -7.71
CA PRO A 76 17.64 9.67 -8.83
C PRO A 76 16.80 9.28 -10.04
N ASP A 77 16.51 7.99 -10.21
CA ASP A 77 15.65 7.47 -11.28
C ASP A 77 14.18 7.85 -11.10
N ILE A 78 13.68 7.94 -9.87
CA ILE A 78 12.34 8.48 -9.58
C ILE A 78 12.31 9.97 -9.97
N LEU A 79 13.29 10.76 -9.51
CA LEU A 79 13.33 12.19 -9.80
C LEU A 79 13.39 12.49 -11.29
N ALA A 80 14.17 11.73 -12.06
CA ALA A 80 14.29 11.88 -13.50
C ALA A 80 13.01 11.58 -14.28
N LYS A 81 12.11 10.77 -13.71
CA LYS A 81 10.88 10.28 -14.35
C LYS A 81 9.62 11.00 -13.92
N LEU A 82 9.65 11.83 -12.89
CA LEU A 82 8.47 12.52 -12.34
C LEU A 82 7.65 13.24 -13.44
N HIS A 83 8.30 13.90 -14.37
CA HIS A 83 7.63 14.64 -15.45
C HIS A 83 6.75 13.76 -16.35
N SER A 84 7.05 12.46 -16.48
CA SER A 84 6.26 11.54 -17.31
C SER A 84 4.97 11.08 -16.64
N TRP A 85 4.84 11.23 -15.33
CA TRP A 85 3.67 10.82 -14.54
C TRP A 85 2.71 11.97 -14.26
N VAL A 86 3.26 13.19 -14.18
CA VAL A 86 2.54 14.39 -13.74
C VAL A 86 1.80 15.00 -14.93
N LYS A 87 0.51 15.28 -14.77
CA LYS A 87 -0.27 15.97 -15.80
C LYS A 87 0.00 17.47 -15.78
N ASN A 88 -0.15 18.13 -16.93
CA ASN A 88 0.23 19.53 -17.16
C ASN A 88 -0.32 20.55 -16.16
N ASP A 89 -1.52 20.29 -15.63
CA ASP A 89 -2.19 21.19 -14.67
C ASP A 89 -1.70 21.00 -13.22
N THR A 90 -0.80 20.04 -12.98
CA THR A 90 -0.25 19.75 -11.67
C THR A 90 1.11 20.41 -11.50
N LYS A 91 1.13 21.53 -10.77
CA LYS A 91 2.33 22.37 -10.59
C LYS A 91 3.10 22.09 -9.30
N SER A 92 2.41 21.60 -8.28
CA SER A 92 3.07 21.18 -7.03
C SER A 92 2.26 20.12 -6.33
N PHE A 93 2.96 19.20 -5.64
CA PHE A 93 2.28 18.15 -4.87
C PHE A 93 3.15 17.58 -3.75
N VAL A 94 2.47 16.93 -2.80
CA VAL A 94 3.05 15.98 -1.85
C VAL A 94 2.31 14.66 -2.01
N LEU A 95 3.03 13.65 -2.46
CA LEU A 95 2.52 12.32 -2.77
C LEU A 95 3.00 11.31 -1.72
N ASP A 96 2.11 10.48 -1.18
CA ASP A 96 2.45 9.37 -0.29
C ASP A 96 2.37 8.06 -1.08
N CYS A 97 3.45 7.30 -1.13
CA CYS A 97 3.58 6.14 -1.99
C CYS A 97 4.46 5.05 -1.38
N GLU A 98 4.44 3.87 -1.98
CA GLU A 98 5.39 2.78 -1.71
C GLU A 98 6.29 2.60 -2.92
N THR A 99 7.61 2.63 -2.71
CA THR A 99 8.63 2.34 -3.74
C THR A 99 8.96 0.86 -3.67
N VAL A 100 8.73 0.13 -4.75
CA VAL A 100 8.83 -1.32 -4.81
C VAL A 100 9.84 -1.73 -5.88
N ALA A 101 10.68 -2.73 -5.60
CA ALA A 101 11.56 -3.30 -6.61
C ALA A 101 10.74 -3.94 -7.73
N TRP A 102 11.12 -3.67 -8.98
CA TRP A 102 10.36 -4.04 -10.16
C TRP A 102 11.20 -4.84 -11.16
N ASP A 103 10.63 -5.97 -11.61
CA ASP A 103 11.17 -6.74 -12.73
C ASP A 103 10.61 -6.20 -14.03
N VAL A 104 11.48 -5.58 -14.85
CA VAL A 104 11.09 -4.99 -16.13
C VAL A 104 10.72 -6.07 -17.16
N SER A 105 11.38 -7.24 -17.12
CA SER A 105 11.15 -8.33 -18.07
C SER A 105 9.87 -9.08 -17.81
N GLU A 106 9.62 -9.41 -16.55
CA GLU A 106 8.45 -10.16 -16.10
C GLU A 106 7.27 -9.25 -15.72
N LYS A 107 7.47 -7.93 -15.74
CA LYS A 107 6.47 -6.91 -15.38
C LYS A 107 5.79 -7.18 -14.04
N LYS A 108 6.59 -7.47 -13.02
CA LYS A 108 6.08 -7.85 -11.68
C LYS A 108 6.89 -7.25 -10.55
N VAL A 109 6.25 -7.20 -9.39
CA VAL A 109 6.87 -6.83 -8.11
C VAL A 109 7.91 -7.88 -7.72
N LEU A 110 9.10 -7.42 -7.32
CA LEU A 110 10.16 -8.23 -6.74
C LEU A 110 10.12 -8.19 -5.21
N PRO A 111 10.66 -9.20 -4.52
CA PRO A 111 10.76 -9.20 -3.06
C PRO A 111 11.52 -7.98 -2.53
N PHE A 112 11.13 -7.47 -1.35
CA PHE A 112 11.74 -6.32 -0.68
C PHE A 112 13.26 -6.44 -0.52
N GLN A 113 13.78 -7.66 -0.33
CA GLN A 113 15.21 -7.95 -0.22
C GLN A 113 15.98 -7.42 -1.45
N GLN A 114 15.40 -7.45 -2.64
CA GLN A 114 16.01 -6.89 -3.85
C GLN A 114 16.17 -5.36 -3.73
N LEU A 115 15.16 -4.67 -3.20
CA LEU A 115 15.23 -3.23 -2.97
C LEU A 115 16.34 -2.87 -1.97
N MET A 116 16.55 -3.71 -0.96
CA MET A 116 17.59 -3.50 0.07
C MET A 116 19.01 -3.60 -0.46
N THR A 117 19.24 -4.25 -1.61
CA THR A 117 20.55 -4.31 -2.26
C THR A 117 20.94 -3.00 -2.96
N ARG A 118 20.00 -2.08 -3.14
CA ARG A 118 20.24 -0.80 -3.77
C ARG A 118 21.18 0.06 -2.92
N LYS A 119 22.15 0.73 -3.57
CA LYS A 119 23.00 1.71 -2.90
C LYS A 119 22.15 2.79 -2.21
N LYS A 120 22.55 3.21 -1.02
CA LYS A 120 21.79 4.14 -0.18
C LYS A 120 22.12 5.62 -0.39
N LYS A 121 23.33 5.92 -0.88
CA LYS A 121 23.84 7.29 -1.00
C LYS A 121 24.49 7.51 -2.35
N ASP A 122 24.36 8.72 -2.88
CA ASP A 122 25.03 9.24 -4.07
C ASP A 122 24.93 8.27 -5.27
N VAL A 123 23.71 7.77 -5.49
CA VAL A 123 23.41 6.87 -6.60
C VAL A 123 23.34 7.68 -7.88
N LYS A 124 24.19 7.35 -8.85
CA LYS A 124 24.07 7.89 -10.20
C LYS A 124 23.02 7.11 -10.98
N LEU A 125 22.34 7.76 -11.91
CA LEU A 125 21.28 7.15 -12.72
C LEU A 125 21.76 5.90 -13.48
N GLU A 126 23.00 5.95 -13.98
CA GLU A 126 23.69 4.85 -14.68
C GLU A 126 24.00 3.64 -13.81
N ASP A 127 24.16 3.86 -12.48
CA ASP A 127 24.46 2.81 -11.49
C ASP A 127 23.22 2.08 -10.99
N VAL A 128 22.03 2.50 -11.40
CA VAL A 128 20.75 1.91 -10.93
C VAL A 128 20.53 0.55 -11.55
N LYS A 129 20.88 -0.51 -10.80
CA LYS A 129 20.68 -1.92 -11.19
C LYS A 129 19.28 -2.42 -10.87
N VAL A 130 18.78 -2.16 -9.66
CA VAL A 130 17.44 -2.53 -9.23
C VAL A 130 16.47 -1.43 -9.64
N LYS A 131 15.63 -1.70 -10.62
CA LYS A 131 14.57 -0.78 -11.04
C LYS A 131 13.46 -0.75 -10.00
N VAL A 132 12.74 0.35 -9.93
CA VAL A 132 11.64 0.53 -8.98
C VAL A 132 10.40 1.05 -9.69
N CYS A 133 9.24 0.62 -9.19
CA CYS A 133 7.93 1.17 -9.51
C CYS A 133 7.37 1.87 -8.26
N VAL A 134 6.79 3.04 -8.46
CA VAL A 134 6.13 3.83 -7.41
C VAL A 134 4.64 3.52 -7.40
N PHE A 135 4.12 2.98 -6.30
CA PHE A 135 2.70 2.75 -6.10
C PHE A 135 2.11 3.84 -5.21
N ALA A 136 1.39 4.78 -5.82
CA ALA A 136 0.79 5.92 -5.14
C ALA A 136 -0.53 5.53 -4.47
N PHE A 137 -0.70 5.86 -3.20
CA PHE A 137 -1.90 5.52 -2.44
C PHE A 137 -2.55 6.72 -1.72
N ASP A 138 -1.91 7.88 -1.68
CA ASP A 138 -2.51 9.09 -1.09
C ASP A 138 -1.87 10.37 -1.66
N LEU A 139 -2.65 11.45 -1.70
CA LEU A 139 -2.22 12.80 -2.06
C LEU A 139 -2.49 13.73 -0.89
N LEU A 140 -1.46 14.47 -0.46
CA LEU A 140 -1.51 15.26 0.78
C LEU A 140 -1.55 16.77 0.51
N TYR A 141 -1.03 17.19 -0.64
CA TYR A 141 -0.95 18.58 -1.05
C TYR A 141 -1.01 18.64 -2.59
N LEU A 142 -1.73 19.62 -3.13
CA LEU A 142 -1.90 19.82 -4.56
C LEU A 142 -2.02 21.30 -4.89
N ASN A 143 -1.17 21.81 -5.81
CA ASN A 143 -1.25 23.15 -6.39
C ASN A 143 -1.45 24.26 -5.36
N GLY A 144 -0.65 24.28 -4.29
CA GLY A 144 -0.70 25.31 -3.26
C GLY A 144 -1.66 25.02 -2.10
N MET A 145 -2.43 23.93 -2.16
CA MET A 145 -3.47 23.64 -1.17
C MET A 145 -3.22 22.30 -0.45
N PRO A 146 -3.24 22.28 0.88
CA PRO A 146 -3.29 21.02 1.63
C PRO A 146 -4.64 20.33 1.39
N VAL A 147 -4.61 19.02 1.14
CA VAL A 147 -5.81 18.21 0.94
C VAL A 147 -6.02 17.15 2.02
N VAL A 148 -5.23 17.20 3.08
CA VAL A 148 -5.21 16.22 4.18
C VAL A 148 -6.53 16.12 4.96
N GLU A 149 -7.33 17.18 4.98
CA GLU A 149 -8.63 17.21 5.66
C GLU A 149 -9.77 16.62 4.80
N LYS A 150 -9.54 16.48 3.50
CA LYS A 150 -10.50 15.83 2.60
C LYS A 150 -10.63 14.35 2.91
N SER A 151 -11.78 13.78 2.56
CA SER A 151 -11.98 12.33 2.64
C SER A 151 -10.95 11.58 1.77
N LEU A 152 -10.66 10.32 2.09
CA LEU A 152 -9.76 9.49 1.28
C LEU A 152 -10.27 9.35 -0.16
N ARG A 153 -11.59 9.28 -0.36
CA ARG A 153 -12.21 9.25 -1.69
C ARG A 153 -11.83 10.48 -2.51
N GLU A 154 -12.03 11.67 -1.96
CA GLU A 154 -11.71 12.93 -2.64
C GLU A 154 -10.20 13.04 -2.94
N ARG A 155 -9.34 12.64 -2.00
CA ARG A 155 -7.88 12.66 -2.21
C ARG A 155 -7.45 11.66 -3.31
N ARG A 156 -8.10 10.49 -3.39
CA ARG A 156 -7.86 9.49 -4.44
C ARG A 156 -8.32 10.00 -5.81
N GLU A 157 -9.47 10.67 -5.88
CA GLU A 157 -9.97 11.28 -7.11
C GLU A 157 -8.99 12.36 -7.61
N LEU A 158 -8.54 13.25 -6.73
CA LEU A 158 -7.52 14.26 -7.04
C LEU A 158 -6.20 13.61 -7.51
N LEU A 159 -5.77 12.53 -6.86
CA LEU A 159 -4.59 11.76 -7.25
C LEU A 159 -4.73 11.24 -8.70
N GLN A 160 -5.86 10.61 -9.04
CA GLN A 160 -6.11 10.07 -10.38
C GLN A 160 -6.27 11.18 -11.44
N GLN A 161 -6.79 12.34 -11.07
CA GLN A 161 -6.89 13.51 -11.94
C GLN A 161 -5.52 14.12 -12.23
N SER A 162 -4.61 14.13 -11.26
CA SER A 162 -3.31 14.83 -11.35
C SER A 162 -2.19 14.01 -11.96
N PHE A 163 -2.33 12.68 -12.00
CA PHE A 163 -1.27 11.78 -12.45
C PHE A 163 -1.76 10.81 -13.54
N ALA A 164 -0.80 10.28 -14.30
CA ALA A 164 -1.02 9.24 -15.31
C ALA A 164 -0.12 8.04 -15.02
N PRO A 165 -0.64 6.81 -14.98
CA PRO A 165 0.18 5.61 -14.81
C PRO A 165 1.15 5.43 -15.98
N VAL A 166 2.39 5.00 -15.65
CA VAL A 166 3.42 4.61 -16.61
C VAL A 166 3.93 3.23 -16.22
N GLU A 167 3.80 2.26 -17.11
CA GLU A 167 4.11 0.86 -16.82
C GLU A 167 5.54 0.69 -16.29
N GLY A 168 5.67 0.03 -15.15
CA GLY A 168 6.95 -0.24 -14.50
C GLY A 168 7.63 0.97 -13.84
N GLU A 169 6.99 2.14 -13.85
CA GLU A 169 7.51 3.37 -13.25
C GLU A 169 6.59 3.94 -12.19
N PHE A 170 5.32 4.11 -12.54
CA PHE A 170 4.32 4.71 -11.68
C PHE A 170 2.96 4.04 -11.86
N ALA A 171 2.33 3.67 -10.75
CA ALA A 171 0.97 3.14 -10.73
C ALA A 171 0.22 3.66 -9.49
N PHE A 172 -1.10 3.66 -9.56
CA PHE A 172 -1.92 3.80 -8.37
C PHE A 172 -1.94 2.47 -7.60
N ALA A 173 -1.97 2.52 -6.27
CA ALA A 173 -2.18 1.33 -5.48
C ALA A 173 -3.48 0.64 -5.90
N THR A 174 -3.41 -0.66 -6.17
CA THR A 174 -4.58 -1.47 -6.52
C THR A 174 -5.54 -1.50 -5.34
N PHE A 175 -6.82 -1.20 -5.59
CA PHE A 175 -7.83 -1.11 -4.56
C PHE A 175 -9.15 -1.75 -4.97
N MET A 176 -9.95 -2.07 -3.97
CA MET A 176 -11.31 -2.56 -4.09
C MET A 176 -12.19 -1.87 -3.03
N ASP A 177 -13.28 -1.27 -3.47
CA ASP A 177 -14.30 -0.70 -2.62
C ASP A 177 -15.42 -1.76 -2.46
N GLY A 178 -15.26 -2.67 -1.48
CA GLY A 178 -16.18 -3.75 -1.19
C GLY A 178 -16.40 -3.90 0.31
N GLN A 179 -17.52 -4.50 0.70
CA GLN A 179 -17.91 -4.64 2.11
C GLN A 179 -18.17 -6.10 2.51
N GLU A 180 -18.20 -7.02 1.53
CA GLU A 180 -18.51 -8.42 1.78
C GLU A 180 -17.24 -9.20 2.16
N LEU A 181 -17.38 -10.10 3.14
CA LEU A 181 -16.28 -10.91 3.65
C LEU A 181 -15.57 -11.71 2.56
N ASP A 182 -16.35 -12.33 1.68
CA ASP A 182 -15.82 -13.20 0.63
C ASP A 182 -15.05 -12.40 -0.43
N GLU A 183 -15.51 -11.19 -0.75
CA GLU A 183 -14.80 -10.27 -1.66
C GLU A 183 -13.45 -9.84 -1.09
N ILE A 184 -13.42 -9.47 0.20
CA ILE A 184 -12.19 -9.08 0.89
C ILE A 184 -11.21 -10.27 0.95
N GLN A 185 -11.70 -11.49 1.20
CA GLN A 185 -10.87 -12.68 1.23
C GLN A 185 -10.28 -12.98 -0.16
N LEU A 186 -11.08 -12.91 -1.22
CA LEU A 186 -10.61 -13.08 -2.59
C LEU A 186 -9.53 -12.04 -2.94
N PHE A 187 -9.79 -10.77 -2.64
CA PHE A 187 -8.86 -9.68 -2.91
C PHE A 187 -7.56 -9.80 -2.11
N LEU A 188 -7.63 -10.31 -0.88
CA LEU A 188 -6.44 -10.66 -0.09
C LEU A 188 -5.60 -11.75 -0.78
N ASP A 189 -6.24 -12.80 -1.28
CA ASP A 189 -5.54 -13.89 -1.96
C ASP A 189 -4.90 -13.42 -3.27
N GLU A 190 -5.57 -12.53 -4.01
CA GLU A 190 -5.03 -11.86 -5.20
C GLU A 190 -3.82 -10.98 -4.85
N SER A 191 -3.89 -10.21 -3.78
CA SER A 191 -2.77 -9.36 -3.33
C SER A 191 -1.51 -10.19 -3.04
N VAL A 192 -1.70 -11.35 -2.45
CA VAL A 192 -0.60 -12.28 -2.16
C VAL A 192 -0.02 -12.90 -3.43
N LYS A 193 -0.86 -13.27 -4.41
CA LYS A 193 -0.40 -13.74 -5.73
C LYS A 193 0.39 -12.64 -6.46
N ALA A 194 0.03 -11.38 -6.25
CA ALA A 194 0.75 -10.21 -6.74
C ALA A 194 2.01 -9.85 -5.92
N SER A 195 2.48 -10.74 -5.04
CA SER A 195 3.68 -10.55 -4.19
C SER A 195 3.56 -9.40 -3.18
N CYS A 196 2.34 -9.08 -2.73
CA CYS A 196 2.10 -8.11 -1.66
C CYS A 196 2.03 -8.80 -0.28
N GLU A 197 2.24 -8.05 0.81
CA GLU A 197 2.15 -8.57 2.19
C GLU A 197 0.72 -8.92 2.64
N GLY A 198 -0.29 -8.40 1.94
CA GLY A 198 -1.71 -8.48 2.27
C GLY A 198 -2.45 -7.20 1.89
N LEU A 199 -3.34 -6.74 2.76
CA LEU A 199 -4.17 -5.55 2.50
C LEU A 199 -3.96 -4.45 3.53
N MET A 200 -4.13 -3.22 3.05
CA MET A 200 -4.42 -2.03 3.85
C MET A 200 -5.91 -1.75 3.73
N VAL A 201 -6.61 -1.69 4.86
CA VAL A 201 -8.03 -1.33 4.89
C VAL A 201 -8.16 0.07 5.47
N LYS A 202 -8.83 0.96 4.75
CA LYS A 202 -8.90 2.38 5.08
C LYS A 202 -10.35 2.85 5.02
N MET A 203 -10.75 3.69 5.98
CA MET A 203 -12.03 4.40 5.90
C MET A 203 -12.02 5.31 4.68
N LEU A 204 -13.08 5.24 3.88
CA LEU A 204 -13.14 5.91 2.57
C LEU A 204 -13.79 7.29 2.66
N ASP A 205 -14.87 7.41 3.42
CA ASP A 205 -15.70 8.60 3.52
C ASP A 205 -15.78 9.12 4.97
N GLY A 206 -16.31 10.33 5.13
CA GLY A 206 -16.51 10.97 6.43
C GLY A 206 -15.30 11.77 6.93
N THR A 207 -15.52 12.57 7.96
CA THR A 207 -14.49 13.47 8.56
C THR A 207 -13.31 12.70 9.16
N GLU A 208 -13.53 11.48 9.61
CA GLU A 208 -12.49 10.61 10.18
C GLU A 208 -11.62 9.92 9.12
N SER A 209 -11.94 10.04 7.83
CA SER A 209 -11.13 9.50 6.72
C SER A 209 -10.00 10.46 6.29
N GLY A 210 -9.90 11.64 6.92
CA GLY A 210 -8.81 12.59 6.74
C GLY A 210 -7.44 11.98 7.07
N TYR A 211 -6.37 12.62 6.59
CA TYR A 211 -5.00 12.18 6.80
C TYR A 211 -4.38 12.84 8.04
N GLU A 212 -4.11 12.09 9.10
CA GLU A 212 -3.42 12.58 10.30
C GLU A 212 -1.92 12.22 10.26
N PRO A 213 -1.01 13.19 10.07
CA PRO A 213 0.43 12.93 10.06
C PRO A 213 0.90 12.29 11.37
N SER A 214 1.90 11.38 11.27
CA SER A 214 2.62 10.76 12.40
C SER A 214 1.79 9.96 13.41
N LYS A 215 0.46 9.99 13.32
CA LYS A 215 -0.42 9.24 14.21
C LYS A 215 -0.72 7.82 13.71
N ARG A 216 -0.89 6.90 14.65
CA ARG A 216 -1.44 5.58 14.36
C ARG A 216 -2.95 5.68 14.30
N SER A 217 -3.49 5.65 13.09
CA SER A 217 -4.91 5.78 12.84
C SER A 217 -5.70 4.53 13.28
N ARG A 218 -6.90 4.77 13.78
CA ARG A 218 -7.91 3.72 13.99
C ARG A 218 -8.62 3.35 12.68
N ASN A 219 -8.53 4.23 11.68
CA ASN A 219 -9.23 4.17 10.39
C ASN A 219 -8.36 3.61 9.28
N TRP A 220 -7.12 3.20 9.61
CA TRP A 220 -6.21 2.45 8.77
C TRP A 220 -5.83 1.15 9.45
N LEU A 221 -6.22 0.02 8.87
CA LEU A 221 -5.94 -1.31 9.37
C LEU A 221 -5.04 -2.03 8.37
N LYS A 222 -4.20 -2.94 8.87
CA LYS A 222 -3.39 -3.82 8.00
C LYS A 222 -3.71 -5.28 8.30
N VAL A 223 -4.09 -5.99 7.25
CA VAL A 223 -4.38 -7.42 7.24
C VAL A 223 -3.23 -8.13 6.54
N ARG A 224 -2.56 -9.08 7.21
CA ARG A 224 -1.46 -9.86 6.64
C ARG A 224 -1.85 -11.33 6.49
N ARG A 225 -1.40 -11.97 5.42
CA ARG A 225 -1.66 -13.39 5.12
C ARG A 225 -1.30 -14.34 6.28
N THR A 226 -0.14 -14.17 6.89
CA THR A 226 0.41 -15.10 7.89
C THR A 226 -0.48 -15.30 9.11
N ARG A 227 -1.30 -14.29 9.47
CA ARG A 227 -2.23 -14.39 10.61
C ARG A 227 -3.55 -15.09 10.24
N LEU A 228 -3.98 -15.02 8.99
CA LEU A 228 -5.21 -15.66 8.51
C LEU A 228 -5.05 -17.17 8.32
N ILE A 229 -3.91 -17.62 7.81
CA ILE A 229 -3.62 -19.06 7.67
C ILE A 229 -3.62 -19.73 9.05
N ASN A 230 -3.03 -19.13 10.06
CA ASN A 230 -3.04 -19.68 11.42
C ASN A 230 -4.44 -19.71 12.04
N LEU A 231 -5.31 -18.75 11.70
CA LEU A 231 -6.70 -18.74 12.14
C LEU A 231 -7.53 -19.83 11.45
N LEU A 232 -7.38 -20.00 10.13
CA LEU A 232 -8.03 -21.07 9.36
C LEU A 232 -7.56 -22.44 9.83
N LEU A 233 -6.26 -22.62 10.08
CA LEU A 233 -5.72 -23.85 10.67
C LEU A 233 -6.27 -24.10 12.07
N SER A 234 -6.40 -23.07 12.91
CA SER A 234 -6.98 -23.21 14.25
C SER A 234 -8.48 -23.55 14.21
N LEU A 235 -9.23 -23.01 13.25
CA LEU A 235 -10.64 -23.33 13.03
C LEU A 235 -10.84 -24.75 12.46
N LEU A 236 -9.93 -25.20 11.61
CA LEU A 236 -9.94 -26.58 11.10
C LEU A 236 -9.57 -27.60 12.20
N ILE A 237 -8.63 -27.25 13.07
CA ILE A 237 -8.19 -28.09 14.20
C ILE A 237 -9.24 -28.08 15.33
N SER A 238 -10.01 -27.01 15.50
CA SER A 238 -11.02 -26.88 16.55
C SER A 238 -12.41 -27.46 16.18
N ARG A 239 -12.58 -28.08 15.01
CA ARG A 239 -13.77 -28.89 14.72
C ARG A 239 -13.55 -30.30 15.27
N PRO A 240 -14.12 -30.66 16.42
CA PRO A 240 -14.13 -32.06 16.85
C PRO A 240 -15.03 -32.83 15.89
N ASP A 241 -14.48 -33.84 15.24
CA ASP A 241 -15.22 -34.82 14.46
C ASP A 241 -16.35 -35.40 15.30
N ARG A 242 -17.59 -34.98 15.04
CA ARG A 242 -18.76 -35.73 15.44
C ARG A 242 -18.90 -36.94 14.50
N ILE A 243 -18.00 -37.90 14.63
CA ILE A 243 -18.26 -39.26 14.16
C ILE A 243 -19.11 -39.92 15.21
N SER A 244 -20.41 -39.98 14.97
CA SER A 244 -21.36 -40.78 15.73
C SER A 244 -20.98 -42.23 15.61
N ARG A 245 -20.40 -42.80 16.66
CA ARG A 245 -20.31 -44.26 16.83
C ARG A 245 -21.73 -44.81 17.10
N SER A 246 -22.43 -45.24 16.09
CA SER A 246 -23.54 -46.17 16.20
C SER A 246 -22.95 -47.54 16.56
N ARG A 247 -22.97 -47.87 17.84
CA ARG A 247 -22.78 -49.26 18.31
C ARG A 247 -24.03 -50.04 17.97
N ARG A 248 -23.97 -50.92 16.97
CA ARG A 248 -24.84 -52.07 16.90
C ARG A 248 -24.09 -53.28 17.50
N THR A 249 -24.52 -53.63 18.68
CA THR A 249 -24.28 -54.96 19.25
C THR A 249 -25.05 -55.98 18.45
N THR A 250 -24.34 -56.91 17.82
CA THR A 250 -24.94 -58.21 17.38
C THR A 250 -24.09 -59.30 17.97
N SER A 251 -24.72 -59.95 18.96
CA SER A 251 -24.31 -61.21 19.53
C SER A 251 -24.48 -62.31 18.49
N LEU A 252 -23.44 -63.09 18.27
CA LEU A 252 -23.56 -64.43 17.67
C LEU A 252 -22.62 -65.35 18.41
N ALA A 253 -23.26 -66.20 19.23
CA ALA A 253 -22.66 -67.38 19.78
C ALA A 253 -22.49 -68.39 18.63
N LEU A 254 -21.37 -69.08 18.59
CA LEU A 254 -21.21 -70.33 17.81
C LEU A 254 -20.49 -71.35 18.65
N GLU A 255 -21.26 -72.37 18.89
CA GLU A 255 -20.84 -73.63 19.54
C GLU A 255 -19.89 -74.46 18.68
N ILE A 256 -19.17 -75.22 19.39
CA ILE A 256 -18.14 -76.23 19.04
C ILE A 256 -18.73 -77.41 18.33
N HIS A 257 -18.03 -77.90 17.32
CA HIS A 257 -17.66 -79.30 17.22
C HIS A 257 -16.38 -79.43 16.43
#